data_f05648d4ee6b789713ea7fe1d28dbadc
#
_entry.id   f05648d4ee6b789713ea7fe1d28dbadc
#
_cell.length_a   1.000
_cell.length_b   1.000
_cell.length_c   1.000
_cell.angle_alpha   90.00
_cell.angle_beta   90.00
_cell.angle_gamma   90.00
#
_symmetry.space_group_name_H-M   'P 1'
#
loop_
_entity.id
_entity.type
_entity.pdbx_description
1 polymer ?
#
loop_
_entity_poly.entity_id
_entity_poly.type
_entity_poly.pdbx_seq_one_letter_code
_entity_poly.pdbx_strand_id
1 'polypeptide(L)'
;MIRNKTLIFALLVLSACGKHTREDEPQQKVYQNSQQSLFDPYIAQGSIFTREVKNMPLATNSAAIAAYMPKMPAEYLPERFKSWLVTSLNTTNYNIPVYVVNSHDPQQKYANFTSTDKRVTHKEDLVKYTIGRIPLPSYAVPAGGGDKSFAVYDRATGMMREYFHAVKDEKGTWHFSASGYFSAKPNFKDLGKDNFAMQLTTGSSAVVGMLNPLSQIGIEEARKGEIRHALSFTIANAGKGFSYPAKQGDGTSTNPNAPLEGQWFRIDPK
;
A
#
# COMPACT_ATOMS: atom_id res chain seq x y z
N MET A 1 -15.36 39.67 1.09
CA MET A 1 -16.35 38.59 0.93
C MET A 1 -15.90 37.72 -0.25
N ILE A 2 -15.02 36.76 0.00
CA ILE A 2 -14.41 35.89 -1.03
C ILE A 2 -14.94 34.48 -0.80
N ARG A 3 -15.71 33.99 -1.77
CA ARG A 3 -16.30 32.65 -1.77
C ARG A 3 -15.22 31.61 -2.06
N ASN A 4 -15.04 30.68 -1.15
CA ASN A 4 -14.28 29.46 -1.37
C ASN A 4 -14.88 28.67 -2.53
N LYS A 5 -14.11 28.50 -3.60
CA LYS A 5 -14.42 27.55 -4.66
C LYS A 5 -13.73 26.23 -4.34
N THR A 6 -14.52 25.27 -3.93
CA THR A 6 -14.11 23.86 -3.83
C THR A 6 -13.85 23.37 -5.25
N LEU A 7 -12.63 22.99 -5.56
CA LEU A 7 -12.26 22.37 -6.84
C LEU A 7 -12.68 20.89 -6.79
N ILE A 8 -13.76 20.59 -7.50
CA ILE A 8 -14.21 19.22 -7.76
C ILE A 8 -13.45 18.73 -9.00
N PHE A 9 -12.58 17.76 -8.85
CA PHE A 9 -12.02 17.02 -9.98
C PHE A 9 -13.10 16.07 -10.53
N ALA A 10 -13.67 16.43 -11.68
CA ALA A 10 -14.54 15.56 -12.43
C ALA A 10 -13.72 14.49 -13.15
N LEU A 11 -13.86 13.24 -12.71
CA LEU A 11 -13.33 12.07 -13.39
C LEU A 11 -14.25 11.74 -14.57
N LEU A 12 -13.81 12.02 -15.80
CA LEU A 12 -14.52 11.56 -17.01
C LEU A 12 -14.35 10.04 -17.12
N VAL A 13 -15.40 9.30 -16.80
CA VAL A 13 -15.51 7.87 -17.10
C VAL A 13 -16.00 7.74 -18.54
N LEU A 14 -15.12 7.39 -19.46
CA LEU A 14 -15.49 6.91 -20.79
C LEU A 14 -16.04 5.48 -20.65
N SER A 15 -17.34 5.34 -20.73
CA SER A 15 -18.00 4.04 -20.77
C SER A 15 -17.86 3.45 -22.18
N ALA A 16 -17.00 2.44 -22.32
CA ALA A 16 -17.05 1.55 -23.45
C ALA A 16 -18.13 0.49 -23.19
N CYS A 17 -19.28 0.61 -23.88
CA CYS A 17 -20.35 -0.37 -23.86
C CYS A 17 -19.90 -1.67 -24.53
N GLY A 18 -19.44 -2.63 -23.74
CA GLY A 18 -19.41 -4.04 -24.08
C GLY A 18 -20.48 -4.75 -23.27
N LYS A 19 -21.48 -5.34 -23.94
CA LYS A 19 -22.46 -6.22 -23.28
C LYS A 19 -21.74 -7.46 -22.75
N HIS A 20 -21.40 -7.47 -21.46
CA HIS A 20 -21.09 -8.68 -20.71
C HIS A 20 -22.29 -8.98 -19.81
N THR A 21 -22.91 -10.12 -20.04
CA THR A 21 -23.86 -10.73 -19.12
C THR A 21 -23.13 -11.02 -17.81
N ARG A 22 -23.51 -10.31 -16.77
CA ARG A 22 -23.04 -10.56 -15.40
C ARG A 22 -23.65 -11.87 -14.93
N GLU A 23 -22.82 -12.86 -14.73
CA GLU A 23 -23.13 -13.94 -13.80
C GLU A 23 -23.08 -13.37 -12.37
N ASP A 24 -24.02 -13.78 -11.54
CA ASP A 24 -24.25 -13.25 -10.20
C ASP A 24 -22.98 -13.35 -9.32
N GLU A 25 -22.33 -12.23 -9.08
CA GLU A 25 -21.32 -12.11 -8.00
C GLU A 25 -22.04 -12.23 -6.64
N PRO A 26 -21.53 -13.07 -5.71
CA PRO A 26 -22.13 -13.17 -4.39
C PRO A 26 -22.03 -11.80 -3.69
N GLN A 27 -23.18 -11.21 -3.40
CA GLN A 27 -23.26 -9.94 -2.67
C GLN A 27 -22.55 -10.07 -1.32
N GLN A 28 -21.47 -9.34 -1.17
CA GLN A 28 -20.79 -9.17 0.11
C GLN A 28 -21.76 -8.53 1.10
N LYS A 29 -22.15 -9.24 2.16
CA LYS A 29 -22.92 -8.66 3.26
C LYS A 29 -22.12 -7.51 3.87
N VAL A 30 -22.54 -6.28 3.63
CA VAL A 30 -21.96 -5.08 4.22
C VAL A 30 -22.30 -5.09 5.72
N TYR A 31 -21.30 -5.33 6.54
CA TYR A 31 -21.42 -5.10 7.98
C TYR A 31 -21.51 -3.59 8.21
N GLN A 32 -22.72 -3.10 8.47
CA GLN A 32 -22.94 -1.75 8.94
C GLN A 32 -22.43 -1.64 10.38
N ASN A 33 -21.30 -1.01 10.57
CA ASN A 33 -20.85 -0.56 11.89
C ASN A 33 -21.00 0.95 11.97
N SER A 34 -21.72 1.42 12.96
CA SER A 34 -22.28 2.76 13.13
C SER A 34 -21.30 3.85 13.60
N GLN A 35 -20.01 3.71 13.35
CA GLN A 35 -19.04 4.82 13.32
C GLN A 35 -18.10 4.58 12.14
N GLN A 36 -18.44 5.16 11.01
CA GLN A 36 -17.62 5.09 9.81
C GLN A 36 -16.31 5.84 10.07
N SER A 37 -15.23 5.09 10.27
CA SER A 37 -13.88 5.64 10.28
C SER A 37 -13.65 6.41 8.98
N LEU A 38 -13.00 7.57 9.07
CA LEU A 38 -12.61 8.37 7.91
C LEU A 38 -11.47 7.71 7.12
N PHE A 39 -10.89 6.67 7.67
CA PHE A 39 -9.80 5.89 7.10
C PHE A 39 -10.21 4.45 6.93
N ASP A 40 -9.51 3.74 6.07
CA ASP A 40 -9.56 2.29 6.08
C ASP A 40 -9.17 1.77 7.48
N PRO A 41 -9.77 0.65 7.93
CA PRO A 41 -9.70 0.23 9.33
C PRO A 41 -8.29 -0.10 9.82
N TYR A 42 -7.33 -0.24 8.91
CA TYR A 42 -5.93 -0.54 9.19
C TYR A 42 -5.02 0.70 9.21
N ILE A 43 -5.51 1.87 8.80
CA ILE A 43 -4.73 3.12 8.89
C ILE A 43 -5.03 3.80 10.21
N ALA A 44 -4.05 3.86 11.08
CA ALA A 44 -4.21 4.47 12.39
C ALA A 44 -4.09 5.99 12.29
N GLN A 45 -5.02 6.68 12.94
CA GLN A 45 -4.87 8.12 13.18
C GLN A 45 -3.61 8.38 14.02
N GLY A 46 -2.79 9.36 13.63
CA GLY A 46 -1.48 9.61 14.24
C GLY A 46 -0.35 8.77 13.64
N SER A 47 -0.64 7.90 12.67
CA SER A 47 0.39 7.30 11.82
C SER A 47 1.13 8.38 11.02
N ILE A 48 2.40 8.12 10.67
CA ILE A 48 3.13 9.02 9.79
C ILE A 48 2.41 9.21 8.44
N PHE A 49 1.68 8.22 7.97
CA PHE A 49 0.91 8.29 6.72
C PHE A 49 -0.26 9.27 6.79
N THR A 50 -0.71 9.65 7.99
CA THR A 50 -1.78 10.63 8.21
C THR A 50 -1.23 12.02 8.56
N ARG A 51 0.09 12.20 8.51
CA ARG A 51 0.75 13.48 8.81
C ARG A 51 0.46 14.52 7.74
N GLU A 52 0.00 15.69 8.16
CA GLU A 52 -0.15 16.83 7.27
C GLU A 52 1.24 17.40 6.89
N VAL A 53 1.53 17.44 5.60
CA VAL A 53 2.83 17.91 5.08
C VAL A 53 2.77 19.33 4.49
N LYS A 54 1.63 19.98 4.55
CA LYS A 54 1.36 21.30 3.96
C LYS A 54 2.39 22.35 4.37
N ASN A 55 2.76 22.39 5.63
CA ASN A 55 3.66 23.39 6.21
C ASN A 55 5.09 22.86 6.45
N MET A 56 5.41 21.66 5.98
CA MET A 56 6.77 21.14 6.12
C MET A 56 7.74 21.92 5.21
N PRO A 57 8.95 22.19 5.69
CA PRO A 57 9.96 22.84 4.86
C PRO A 57 10.28 22.00 3.63
N LEU A 58 10.51 22.67 2.50
CA LEU A 58 10.96 22.01 1.28
C LEU A 58 12.44 21.66 1.39
N ALA A 59 12.84 20.55 0.76
CA ALA A 59 14.25 20.26 0.54
C ALA A 59 14.88 21.33 -0.35
N THR A 60 16.14 21.65 -0.12
CA THR A 60 16.86 22.72 -0.85
C THR A 60 16.88 22.49 -2.36
N ASN A 61 16.89 21.22 -2.80
CA ASN A 61 16.86 20.82 -4.21
C ASN A 61 15.47 20.40 -4.70
N SER A 62 14.40 20.72 -3.97
CA SER A 62 13.02 20.30 -4.28
C SER A 62 12.60 20.63 -5.71
N ALA A 63 12.87 21.83 -6.19
CA ALA A 63 12.56 22.26 -7.55
C ALA A 63 13.31 21.43 -8.61
N ALA A 64 14.58 21.13 -8.35
CA ALA A 64 15.41 20.34 -9.25
C ALA A 64 14.92 18.87 -9.31
N ILE A 65 14.52 18.28 -8.18
CA ILE A 65 13.90 16.96 -8.12
C ILE A 65 12.59 16.96 -8.94
N ALA A 66 11.71 17.91 -8.71
CA ALA A 66 10.44 18.00 -9.43
C ALA A 66 10.63 18.16 -10.95
N ALA A 67 11.64 18.93 -11.38
CA ALA A 67 11.98 19.10 -12.79
C ALA A 67 12.64 17.87 -13.42
N TYR A 68 13.27 17.02 -12.62
CA TYR A 68 13.93 15.79 -13.09
C TYR A 68 12.97 14.60 -13.21
N MET A 69 12.02 14.46 -12.30
CA MET A 69 11.09 13.32 -12.27
C MET A 69 10.44 13.01 -13.62
N PRO A 70 9.90 13.97 -14.39
CA PRO A 70 9.30 13.68 -15.70
C PRO A 70 10.30 13.17 -16.75
N LYS A 71 11.60 13.35 -16.55
CA LYS A 71 12.66 12.94 -17.48
C LYS A 71 13.13 11.50 -17.21
N MET A 72 12.95 11.01 -16.00
CA MET A 72 13.44 9.70 -15.56
C MET A 72 12.94 8.53 -16.42
N PRO A 73 11.66 8.47 -16.84
CA PRO A 73 11.22 7.38 -17.69
C PRO A 73 11.95 7.30 -19.03
N ALA A 74 12.26 8.44 -19.68
CA ALA A 74 13.03 8.46 -20.91
C ALA A 74 14.47 7.96 -20.72
N GLU A 75 15.01 8.16 -19.51
CA GLU A 75 16.39 7.75 -19.17
C GLU A 75 16.49 6.26 -18.80
N TYR A 76 15.51 5.74 -18.06
CA TYR A 76 15.61 4.42 -17.44
C TYR A 76 14.69 3.34 -18.01
N LEU A 77 13.62 3.72 -18.72
CA LEU A 77 12.69 2.73 -19.26
C LEU A 77 13.10 2.31 -20.68
N PRO A 78 12.94 1.02 -21.01
CA PRO A 78 13.03 0.57 -22.39
C PRO A 78 12.08 1.34 -23.31
N GLU A 79 12.47 1.52 -24.59
CA GLU A 79 11.72 2.31 -25.59
C GLU A 79 10.22 1.96 -25.63
N ARG A 80 9.90 0.66 -25.53
CA ARG A 80 8.51 0.15 -25.51
C ARG A 80 7.65 0.68 -24.38
N PHE A 81 8.25 1.22 -23.30
CA PHE A 81 7.55 1.76 -22.14
C PHE A 81 7.60 3.28 -22.04
N LYS A 82 8.36 3.94 -22.90
CA LYS A 82 8.48 5.41 -22.87
C LYS A 82 7.17 6.13 -23.15
N SER A 83 6.28 5.51 -23.91
CA SER A 83 4.91 6.03 -24.12
C SER A 83 4.01 5.90 -22.90
N TRP A 84 4.43 5.18 -21.87
CA TRP A 84 3.67 5.00 -20.61
C TRP A 84 3.96 6.11 -19.58
N LEU A 85 4.51 7.23 -20.03
CA LEU A 85 4.86 8.40 -19.24
C LEU A 85 3.66 9.19 -18.70
N VAL A 86 2.49 8.63 -18.76
CA VAL A 86 1.28 9.22 -18.20
C VAL A 86 1.06 8.70 -16.79
N THR A 87 0.66 9.58 -15.90
CA THR A 87 0.20 9.20 -14.57
C THR A 87 -0.92 8.18 -14.73
N SER A 88 -0.70 6.99 -14.25
CA SER A 88 -1.67 5.89 -14.32
C SER A 88 -2.00 5.39 -12.93
N LEU A 89 -3.25 4.98 -12.76
CA LEU A 89 -3.72 4.28 -11.59
C LEU A 89 -3.95 2.82 -11.94
N ASN A 90 -3.21 1.93 -11.29
CA ASN A 90 -3.40 0.51 -11.51
C ASN A 90 -4.54 -0.01 -10.64
N THR A 91 -5.59 -0.52 -11.28
CA THR A 91 -6.79 -1.03 -10.59
C THR A 91 -6.96 -2.53 -10.69
N THR A 92 -6.16 -3.22 -11.49
CA THR A 92 -6.30 -4.66 -11.77
C THR A 92 -5.07 -5.49 -11.44
N ASN A 93 -3.87 -4.95 -11.73
CA ASN A 93 -2.61 -5.63 -11.48
C ASN A 93 -1.79 -4.84 -10.46
N TYR A 94 -0.99 -5.51 -9.66
CA TYR A 94 -0.08 -4.91 -8.67
C TYR A 94 -0.74 -4.08 -7.56
N ASN A 95 -2.07 -3.88 -7.62
CA ASN A 95 -2.82 -3.26 -6.54
C ASN A 95 -3.18 -4.33 -5.51
N ILE A 96 -2.73 -4.18 -4.27
CA ILE A 96 -2.76 -5.24 -3.27
C ILE A 96 -4.16 -5.36 -2.65
N PRO A 97 -4.93 -6.43 -2.89
CA PRO A 97 -6.20 -6.63 -2.20
C PRO A 97 -5.96 -6.83 -0.70
N VAL A 98 -6.75 -6.14 0.12
CA VAL A 98 -6.72 -6.26 1.58
C VAL A 98 -7.96 -7.02 2.03
N TYR A 99 -7.77 -8.22 2.55
CA TYR A 99 -8.84 -9.03 3.13
C TYR A 99 -9.01 -8.68 4.61
N VAL A 100 -10.15 -8.08 4.92
CA VAL A 100 -10.49 -7.74 6.30
C VAL A 100 -11.22 -8.91 6.94
N VAL A 101 -10.65 -9.46 8.00
CA VAL A 101 -11.12 -10.65 8.71
C VAL A 101 -11.36 -10.36 10.18
N ASN A 102 -11.96 -11.31 10.89
CA ASN A 102 -12.15 -11.26 12.34
C ASN A 102 -11.84 -12.64 12.94
N SER A 103 -10.67 -12.80 13.53
CA SER A 103 -10.25 -14.06 14.13
C SER A 103 -11.07 -14.48 15.37
N HIS A 104 -11.88 -13.59 15.94
CA HIS A 104 -12.84 -13.92 17.01
C HIS A 104 -14.19 -14.42 16.48
N ASP A 105 -14.43 -14.37 15.17
CA ASP A 105 -15.63 -14.95 14.59
C ASP A 105 -15.46 -16.48 14.50
N PRO A 106 -16.34 -17.27 15.12
CA PRO A 106 -16.24 -18.73 15.08
C PRO A 106 -16.41 -19.31 13.67
N GLN A 107 -16.99 -18.56 12.75
CA GLN A 107 -17.13 -18.95 11.35
C GLN A 107 -15.96 -18.50 10.45
N GLN A 108 -14.97 -17.77 11.01
CA GLN A 108 -13.80 -17.31 10.26
C GLN A 108 -13.05 -18.49 9.66
N LYS A 109 -12.85 -18.44 8.35
CA LYS A 109 -12.04 -19.44 7.64
C LYS A 109 -10.56 -19.14 7.80
N TYR A 110 -9.74 -20.17 7.71
CA TYR A 110 -8.29 -20.10 7.87
C TYR A 110 -7.62 -20.87 6.72
N ALA A 111 -6.41 -20.44 6.39
CA ALA A 111 -5.55 -21.13 5.45
C ALA A 111 -4.15 -21.33 6.08
N ASN A 112 -3.43 -22.33 5.60
CA ASN A 112 -2.06 -22.56 5.99
C ASN A 112 -1.10 -21.75 5.11
N PHE A 113 -0.11 -21.13 5.72
CA PHE A 113 0.93 -20.33 5.06
C PHE A 113 2.29 -20.88 5.39
N THR A 114 3.17 -20.95 4.40
CA THR A 114 4.55 -21.39 4.55
C THR A 114 5.49 -20.66 3.61
N SER A 115 6.76 -20.61 3.98
CA SER A 115 7.84 -20.08 3.15
C SER A 115 9.13 -20.86 3.39
N THR A 116 9.92 -21.00 2.35
CA THR A 116 11.30 -21.50 2.42
C THR A 116 12.32 -20.38 2.14
N ASP A 117 11.86 -19.18 1.85
CA ASP A 117 12.72 -18.04 1.54
C ASP A 117 13.43 -17.53 2.82
N LYS A 118 14.73 -17.35 2.73
CA LYS A 118 15.56 -16.89 3.84
C LYS A 118 15.20 -15.49 4.33
N ARG A 119 14.62 -14.66 3.47
CA ARG A 119 14.11 -13.33 3.85
C ARG A 119 13.02 -13.41 4.93
N VAL A 120 12.34 -14.54 5.01
CA VAL A 120 11.29 -14.83 5.99
C VAL A 120 11.83 -15.76 7.08
N THR A 121 12.37 -16.93 6.69
CA THR A 121 12.71 -18.02 7.63
C THR A 121 13.84 -17.69 8.59
N HIS A 122 14.69 -16.72 8.27
CA HIS A 122 15.76 -16.24 9.14
C HIS A 122 15.33 -15.11 10.10
N LYS A 123 14.06 -14.77 10.14
CA LYS A 123 13.49 -13.72 11.01
C LYS A 123 12.40 -14.33 11.88
N GLU A 124 12.69 -14.57 13.15
CA GLU A 124 11.74 -15.21 14.09
C GLU A 124 10.37 -14.54 14.12
N ASP A 125 10.34 -13.21 14.09
CA ASP A 125 9.08 -12.45 14.09
C ASP A 125 8.26 -12.71 12.82
N LEU A 126 8.88 -12.77 11.64
CA LEU A 126 8.17 -13.11 10.42
C LEU A 126 7.64 -14.54 10.46
N VAL A 127 8.45 -15.50 10.89
CA VAL A 127 8.02 -16.89 11.10
C VAL A 127 6.81 -16.93 12.03
N LYS A 128 6.90 -16.30 13.20
CA LYS A 128 5.85 -16.29 14.20
C LYS A 128 4.53 -15.72 13.71
N TYR A 129 4.55 -14.63 12.93
CA TYR A 129 3.36 -13.88 12.62
C TYR A 129 2.83 -14.09 11.20
N THR A 130 3.63 -14.61 10.28
CA THR A 130 3.22 -14.75 8.87
C THR A 130 3.20 -16.20 8.36
N ILE A 131 3.73 -17.16 9.12
CA ILE A 131 3.67 -18.60 8.82
C ILE A 131 2.65 -19.29 9.72
N GLY A 132 2.09 -20.39 9.25
CA GLY A 132 1.12 -21.20 9.97
C GLY A 132 -0.32 -20.93 9.57
N ARG A 133 -1.23 -21.07 10.52
CA ARG A 133 -2.67 -20.95 10.29
C ARG A 133 -3.13 -19.49 10.41
N ILE A 134 -3.43 -18.85 9.28
CA ILE A 134 -3.79 -17.44 9.18
C ILE A 134 -5.27 -17.32 8.81
N PRO A 135 -6.04 -16.41 9.45
CA PRO A 135 -7.43 -16.15 9.05
C PRO A 135 -7.45 -15.59 7.63
N LEU A 136 -8.20 -16.24 6.73
CA LEU A 136 -8.31 -15.85 5.32
C LEU A 136 -9.65 -16.33 4.77
N PRO A 137 -10.39 -15.50 4.02
CA PRO A 137 -11.62 -15.96 3.36
C PRO A 137 -11.27 -16.93 2.24
N SER A 138 -12.16 -17.90 1.99
CA SER A 138 -11.94 -18.95 0.99
C SER A 138 -11.83 -18.43 -0.46
N TYR A 139 -12.43 -17.28 -0.72
CA TYR A 139 -12.40 -16.59 -2.02
C TYR A 139 -11.16 -15.73 -2.23
N ALA A 140 -10.22 -15.68 -1.28
CA ALA A 140 -9.04 -14.85 -1.41
C ALA A 140 -8.21 -15.25 -2.63
N VAL A 141 -7.82 -14.22 -3.39
CA VAL A 141 -6.92 -14.31 -4.54
C VAL A 141 -5.88 -13.20 -4.45
N PRO A 142 -4.65 -13.41 -4.89
CA PRO A 142 -3.65 -12.36 -4.95
C PRO A 142 -3.95 -11.37 -6.08
N ALA A 143 -3.29 -10.20 -6.03
CA ALA A 143 -3.30 -9.25 -7.12
C ALA A 143 -2.86 -9.91 -8.44
N GLY A 144 -3.39 -9.44 -9.53
CA GLY A 144 -2.87 -9.77 -10.86
C GLY A 144 -1.44 -9.26 -11.05
N GLY A 145 -0.79 -9.71 -12.12
CA GLY A 145 0.59 -9.38 -12.40
C GLY A 145 1.60 -10.34 -11.78
N GLY A 146 2.88 -10.02 -11.89
CA GLY A 146 3.99 -10.88 -11.45
C GLY A 146 4.12 -11.01 -9.95
N ASP A 147 3.77 -9.97 -9.21
CA ASP A 147 4.00 -9.89 -7.75
C ASP A 147 3.08 -10.77 -6.93
N LYS A 148 1.88 -11.06 -7.45
CA LYS A 148 0.90 -11.94 -6.78
C LYS A 148 0.78 -11.64 -5.28
N SER A 149 0.68 -10.36 -4.94
CA SER A 149 0.62 -9.90 -3.55
C SER A 149 -0.80 -9.79 -3.05
N PHE A 150 -0.99 -9.96 -1.76
CA PHE A 150 -2.21 -9.60 -1.03
C PHE A 150 -1.90 -9.35 0.44
N ALA A 151 -2.85 -8.74 1.13
CA ALA A 151 -2.74 -8.50 2.57
C ALA A 151 -3.98 -8.98 3.31
N VAL A 152 -3.81 -9.24 4.61
CA VAL A 152 -4.87 -9.66 5.52
C VAL A 152 -4.84 -8.76 6.74
N TYR A 153 -5.95 -8.10 7.02
CA TYR A 153 -6.14 -7.31 8.23
C TYR A 153 -7.13 -7.98 9.17
N ASP A 154 -6.66 -8.39 10.34
CA ASP A 154 -7.50 -8.99 11.37
C ASP A 154 -8.01 -7.91 12.34
N ARG A 155 -9.30 -7.61 12.28
CA ARG A 155 -9.94 -6.60 13.13
C ARG A 155 -9.91 -6.96 14.61
N ALA A 156 -9.93 -8.23 14.95
CA ALA A 156 -9.94 -8.67 16.34
C ALA A 156 -8.62 -8.34 17.04
N THR A 157 -7.53 -8.51 16.33
CA THR A 157 -6.17 -8.29 16.85
C THR A 157 -5.55 -6.97 16.37
N GLY A 158 -6.10 -6.35 15.31
CA GLY A 158 -5.53 -5.21 14.60
C GLY A 158 -4.26 -5.57 13.83
N MET A 159 -3.97 -6.82 13.60
CA MET A 159 -2.77 -7.27 12.90
C MET A 159 -2.97 -7.24 11.40
N MET A 160 -2.06 -6.56 10.70
CA MET A 160 -1.90 -6.63 9.25
C MET A 160 -0.79 -7.61 8.90
N ARG A 161 -1.01 -8.43 7.88
CA ARG A 161 -0.02 -9.28 7.24
C ARG A 161 -0.05 -9.03 5.75
N GLU A 162 1.10 -8.97 5.13
CA GLU A 162 1.25 -8.79 3.69
C GLU A 162 2.14 -9.89 3.13
N TYR A 163 1.81 -10.39 1.96
CA TYR A 163 2.48 -11.50 1.30
C TYR A 163 2.84 -11.15 -0.13
N PHE A 164 4.02 -11.55 -0.56
CA PHE A 164 4.57 -11.34 -1.90
C PHE A 164 4.88 -12.68 -2.57
N HIS A 165 4.57 -12.81 -3.86
CA HIS A 165 4.62 -14.07 -4.61
C HIS A 165 3.82 -15.17 -3.93
N ALA A 166 2.62 -14.84 -3.50
CA ALA A 166 1.72 -15.78 -2.85
C ALA A 166 1.05 -16.69 -3.86
N VAL A 167 1.33 -17.98 -3.74
CA VAL A 167 0.79 -19.04 -4.62
C VAL A 167 0.19 -20.12 -3.75
N LYS A 168 -1.01 -20.54 -4.09
CA LYS A 168 -1.72 -21.64 -3.40
C LYS A 168 -1.45 -22.95 -4.13
N ASP A 169 -1.01 -23.97 -3.39
CA ASP A 169 -0.81 -25.31 -3.93
C ASP A 169 -2.13 -26.11 -4.02
N GLU A 170 -2.06 -27.29 -4.60
CA GLU A 170 -3.20 -28.19 -4.76
C GLU A 170 -3.82 -28.65 -3.43
N LYS A 171 -3.05 -28.63 -2.34
CA LYS A 171 -3.49 -28.96 -0.98
C LYS A 171 -4.11 -27.78 -0.24
N GLY A 172 -4.13 -26.62 -0.87
CA GLY A 172 -4.69 -25.39 -0.31
C GLY A 172 -3.72 -24.60 0.58
N THR A 173 -2.44 -24.94 0.63
CA THR A 173 -1.42 -24.22 1.37
C THR A 173 -0.89 -23.06 0.53
N TRP A 174 -0.75 -21.90 1.13
CA TRP A 174 -0.13 -20.73 0.54
C TRP A 174 1.39 -20.72 0.74
N HIS A 175 2.11 -20.59 -0.36
CA HIS A 175 3.56 -20.41 -0.41
C HIS A 175 3.87 -18.98 -0.81
N PHE A 176 4.85 -18.37 -0.16
CA PHE A 176 5.23 -16.98 -0.44
C PHE A 176 6.73 -16.77 -0.30
N SER A 177 7.29 -15.74 -0.96
CA SER A 177 8.72 -15.46 -0.98
C SER A 177 9.12 -14.27 -0.11
N ALA A 178 8.20 -13.36 0.20
CA ALA A 178 8.43 -12.32 1.20
C ALA A 178 7.12 -12.00 1.91
N SER A 179 7.24 -11.50 3.12
CA SER A 179 6.11 -11.07 3.94
C SER A 179 6.48 -9.91 4.83
N GLY A 180 5.45 -9.22 5.30
CA GLY A 180 5.57 -8.21 6.32
C GLY A 180 4.36 -8.23 7.23
N TYR A 181 4.50 -7.65 8.40
CA TYR A 181 3.40 -7.45 9.32
C TYR A 181 3.59 -6.17 10.14
N PHE A 182 2.52 -5.65 10.67
CA PHE A 182 2.54 -4.82 11.85
C PHE A 182 1.58 -5.38 12.90
N SER A 183 1.96 -5.25 14.18
CA SER A 183 1.11 -5.67 15.27
C SER A 183 0.17 -4.54 15.70
N ALA A 184 -0.93 -4.96 16.18
CA ALA A 184 -2.21 -4.43 16.41
C ALA A 184 -2.41 -3.08 17.04
N LYS A 185 -1.54 -2.50 17.72
CA LYS A 185 -1.75 -1.20 18.37
C LYS A 185 -0.41 -0.51 18.44
N PRO A 186 -0.12 0.34 17.47
CA PRO A 186 1.09 1.13 17.56
C PRO A 186 1.07 1.89 18.89
N ASN A 187 2.07 1.65 19.72
CA ASN A 187 2.26 2.45 20.91
C ASN A 187 2.89 3.78 20.47
N PHE A 188 2.04 4.71 20.06
CA PHE A 188 2.47 6.02 19.60
C PHE A 188 3.24 6.82 20.66
N LYS A 189 3.21 6.40 21.92
CA LYS A 189 3.92 7.04 23.02
C LYS A 189 5.43 6.79 22.98
N ASP A 190 5.86 5.70 22.36
CA ASP A 190 7.27 5.27 22.37
C ASP A 190 8.07 5.82 21.16
N LEU A 191 7.47 6.63 20.30
CA LEU A 191 8.06 7.03 19.02
C LEU A 191 8.58 8.46 18.98
N GLY A 192 8.95 9.00 20.13
CA GLY A 192 9.69 10.25 20.22
C GLY A 192 8.84 11.52 20.05
N LYS A 193 9.54 12.66 19.88
CA LYS A 193 8.95 14.00 19.98
C LYS A 193 7.95 14.39 18.91
N ASP A 194 7.80 13.59 17.85
CA ASP A 194 7.03 13.99 16.66
C ASP A 194 5.56 13.55 16.67
N ASN A 195 5.07 12.87 17.67
CA ASN A 195 3.69 12.35 17.78
C ASN A 195 3.17 11.52 16.58
N PHE A 196 3.97 11.35 15.54
CA PHE A 196 3.64 10.56 14.37
C PHE A 196 4.45 9.27 14.37
N ALA A 197 3.78 8.18 14.58
CA ALA A 197 4.38 6.87 14.47
C ALA A 197 4.21 6.34 13.05
N MET A 198 5.29 5.86 12.48
CA MET A 198 5.14 4.81 11.50
C MET A 198 4.57 3.59 12.24
N GLN A 199 3.47 3.02 11.73
CA GLN A 199 3.03 1.72 12.23
C GLN A 199 4.22 0.77 12.05
N LEU A 200 4.82 0.33 13.18
CA LEU A 200 6.06 -0.43 13.15
C LEU A 200 5.86 -1.71 12.38
N THR A 201 6.42 -1.76 11.19
CA THR A 201 6.35 -2.92 10.31
C THR A 201 7.62 -3.75 10.43
N THR A 202 7.46 -5.07 10.44
CA THR A 202 8.58 -6.00 10.29
C THR A 202 8.44 -6.71 8.96
N GLY A 203 9.47 -6.63 8.13
CA GLY A 203 9.43 -7.10 6.76
C GLY A 203 8.51 -6.27 5.87
N SER A 204 8.41 -6.64 4.62
CA SER A 204 7.51 -6.03 3.62
C SER A 204 7.53 -6.84 2.33
N SER A 205 6.48 -6.73 1.53
CA SER A 205 6.50 -7.11 0.12
C SER A 205 7.00 -5.97 -0.76
N ALA A 206 6.98 -4.73 -0.28
CA ALA A 206 7.51 -3.59 -0.99
C ALA A 206 9.01 -3.42 -0.77
N VAL A 207 9.70 -2.96 -1.80
CA VAL A 207 11.14 -2.66 -1.76
C VAL A 207 11.49 -1.72 -0.62
N VAL A 208 10.71 -0.68 -0.42
CA VAL A 208 10.94 0.37 0.60
C VAL A 208 10.84 -0.09 2.05
N GLY A 209 10.43 -1.34 2.30
CA GLY A 209 10.29 -1.89 3.66
C GLY A 209 9.07 -1.36 4.43
N MET A 210 8.09 -0.81 3.72
CA MET A 210 6.79 -0.39 4.27
C MET A 210 5.68 -1.27 3.69
N LEU A 211 4.61 -1.52 4.46
CA LEU A 211 3.48 -2.27 3.95
C LEU A 211 2.67 -1.41 2.95
N ASN A 212 2.43 -1.96 1.77
CA ASN A 212 1.70 -1.27 0.71
C ASN A 212 0.28 -0.82 1.12
N PRO A 213 -0.50 -1.62 1.88
CA PRO A 213 -1.84 -1.20 2.28
C PRO A 213 -1.91 0.13 3.04
N LEU A 214 -0.81 0.56 3.66
CA LEU A 214 -0.76 1.82 4.42
C LEU A 214 -0.70 3.07 3.54
N SER A 215 -0.47 2.91 2.24
CA SER A 215 -0.24 4.02 1.32
C SER A 215 -0.87 3.81 -0.07
N GLN A 216 -1.79 2.89 -0.20
CA GLN A 216 -2.61 2.70 -1.41
C GLN A 216 -4.02 3.28 -1.21
N ILE A 217 -4.72 3.55 -2.30
CA ILE A 217 -6.11 3.99 -2.27
C ILE A 217 -7.00 2.81 -1.85
N GLY A 218 -7.69 2.96 -0.74
CA GLY A 218 -8.66 1.97 -0.26
C GLY A 218 -10.01 2.07 -0.95
N ILE A 219 -10.78 0.97 -0.94
CA ILE A 219 -12.09 0.92 -1.57
C ILE A 219 -13.07 1.91 -0.92
N GLU A 220 -13.05 2.01 0.42
CA GLU A 220 -13.94 2.91 1.15
C GLU A 220 -13.59 4.39 0.91
N GLU A 221 -12.32 4.71 0.79
CA GLU A 221 -11.86 6.05 0.43
C GLU A 221 -12.27 6.41 -0.99
N ALA A 222 -12.08 5.49 -1.95
CA ALA A 222 -12.51 5.69 -3.32
C ALA A 222 -14.04 5.92 -3.42
N ARG A 223 -14.83 5.19 -2.64
CA ARG A 223 -16.30 5.36 -2.58
C ARG A 223 -16.71 6.69 -1.97
N LYS A 224 -15.98 7.17 -0.98
CA LYS A 224 -16.23 8.47 -0.33
C LYS A 224 -15.72 9.65 -1.15
N GLY A 225 -14.79 9.41 -2.09
CA GLY A 225 -14.13 10.46 -2.87
C GLY A 225 -13.14 11.28 -2.04
N GLU A 226 -12.63 10.74 -0.94
CA GLU A 226 -11.72 11.45 -0.04
C GLU A 226 -10.64 10.51 0.48
N ILE A 227 -9.37 10.94 0.37
CA ILE A 227 -8.20 10.24 0.86
C ILE A 227 -7.51 11.14 1.88
N ARG A 228 -7.28 10.64 3.09
CA ARG A 228 -6.71 11.41 4.22
C ARG A 228 -5.35 10.93 4.68
N HIS A 229 -4.66 10.17 3.86
CA HIS A 229 -3.32 9.69 4.14
C HIS A 229 -2.39 9.88 2.95
N ALA A 230 -1.08 9.71 3.15
CA ALA A 230 -0.11 9.75 2.08
C ALA A 230 -0.30 8.55 1.15
N LEU A 231 -0.18 8.80 -0.15
CA LEU A 231 -0.18 7.76 -1.18
C LEU A 231 1.25 7.46 -1.62
N SER A 232 1.54 6.18 -1.83
CA SER A 232 2.75 5.78 -2.54
C SER A 232 2.52 5.87 -4.05
N PHE A 233 3.58 6.20 -4.76
CA PHE A 233 3.62 6.12 -6.21
C PHE A 233 4.94 5.52 -6.67
N THR A 234 4.91 4.88 -7.82
CA THR A 234 6.08 4.25 -8.42
C THR A 234 6.77 5.21 -9.38
N ILE A 235 8.08 5.20 -9.36
CA ILE A 235 8.94 5.98 -10.27
C ILE A 235 9.85 5.05 -11.08
N ALA A 236 10.38 5.53 -12.18
CA ALA A 236 11.20 4.70 -13.07
C ALA A 236 12.50 4.22 -12.45
N ASN A 237 13.13 5.06 -11.61
CA ASN A 237 14.31 4.70 -10.82
C ASN A 237 14.50 5.72 -9.70
N ALA A 238 14.85 5.27 -8.53
CA ALA A 238 15.18 6.13 -7.40
C ALA A 238 16.70 6.40 -7.32
N GLY A 239 17.06 7.43 -6.59
CA GLY A 239 18.45 7.68 -6.21
C GLY A 239 18.99 6.61 -5.28
N LYS A 240 20.32 6.40 -5.28
CA LYS A 240 20.98 5.48 -4.35
C LYS A 240 20.69 5.89 -2.90
N GLY A 241 20.22 4.93 -2.11
CA GLY A 241 19.85 5.15 -0.71
C GLY A 241 18.36 5.33 -0.53
N PHE A 242 17.97 5.80 0.64
CA PHE A 242 16.58 6.01 1.00
C PHE A 242 16.45 7.14 2.04
N SER A 243 15.25 7.63 2.19
CA SER A 243 14.85 8.62 3.18
C SER A 243 13.79 8.04 4.11
N TYR A 244 13.74 8.48 5.34
CA TYR A 244 12.63 8.14 6.24
C TYR A 244 11.28 8.58 5.61
N PRO A 245 10.23 7.75 5.65
CA PRO A 245 10.04 6.53 6.45
C PRO A 245 10.47 5.21 5.79
N ALA A 246 11.03 5.21 4.59
CA ALA A 246 11.57 3.97 4.02
C ALA A 246 12.68 3.39 4.92
N LYS A 247 12.82 2.08 4.92
CA LYS A 247 13.81 1.34 5.71
C LYS A 247 14.93 0.77 4.85
N GLN A 248 14.71 0.73 3.56
CA GLN A 248 15.63 0.24 2.54
C GLN A 248 15.23 0.86 1.18
N GLY A 249 16.04 0.63 0.17
CA GLY A 249 15.75 1.05 -1.20
C GLY A 249 16.58 0.25 -2.19
N ASP A 250 16.12 0.19 -3.44
CA ASP A 250 16.82 -0.44 -4.56
C ASP A 250 17.16 0.55 -5.68
N GLY A 251 16.97 1.83 -5.44
CA GLY A 251 17.33 2.89 -6.37
C GLY A 251 18.80 2.84 -6.78
N THR A 252 19.07 3.00 -8.06
CA THR A 252 20.41 2.92 -8.64
C THR A 252 20.90 4.23 -9.27
N SER A 253 20.03 5.23 -9.38
CA SER A 253 20.39 6.52 -9.98
C SER A 253 21.47 7.22 -9.20
N THR A 254 22.47 7.72 -9.89
CA THR A 254 23.52 8.58 -9.36
C THR A 254 23.25 10.06 -9.60
N ASN A 255 22.14 10.40 -10.23
CA ASN A 255 21.76 11.79 -10.44
C ASN A 255 21.39 12.42 -9.09
N PRO A 256 22.01 13.56 -8.70
CA PRO A 256 21.75 14.21 -7.40
C PRO A 256 20.32 14.73 -7.25
N ASN A 257 19.57 14.82 -8.34
CA ASN A 257 18.17 15.23 -8.36
C ASN A 257 17.21 14.04 -8.48
N ALA A 258 17.71 12.80 -8.49
CA ALA A 258 16.82 11.65 -8.40
C ALA A 258 16.20 11.58 -7.00
N PRO A 259 14.88 11.43 -6.89
CA PRO A 259 14.23 11.30 -5.59
C PRO A 259 14.69 10.02 -4.90
N LEU A 260 14.85 10.08 -3.59
CA LEU A 260 15.09 8.91 -2.76
C LEU A 260 13.77 8.25 -2.40
N GLU A 261 13.77 6.94 -2.31
CA GLU A 261 12.65 6.19 -1.75
C GLU A 261 12.36 6.64 -0.31
N GLY A 262 11.09 6.82 0.01
CA GLY A 262 10.65 7.37 1.28
C GLY A 262 10.54 8.89 1.33
N GLN A 263 11.01 9.61 0.32
CA GLN A 263 10.80 11.06 0.27
C GLN A 263 9.32 11.42 0.11
N TRP A 264 8.92 12.51 0.74
CA TRP A 264 7.57 13.03 0.69
C TRP A 264 7.44 14.11 -0.37
N PHE A 265 6.35 14.04 -1.10
CA PHE A 265 5.99 15.01 -2.12
C PHE A 265 4.63 15.60 -1.78
N ARG A 266 4.46 16.85 -2.16
CA ARG A 266 3.17 17.53 -2.10
C ARG A 266 2.92 18.29 -3.39
N ILE A 267 1.66 18.35 -3.79
CA ILE A 267 1.23 19.24 -4.89
C ILE A 267 1.15 20.66 -4.33
N ASP A 268 1.74 21.60 -5.03
CA ASP A 268 1.57 23.03 -4.73
C ASP A 268 0.17 23.45 -5.21
N PRO A 269 -0.72 23.88 -4.31
CA PRO A 269 -2.10 24.24 -4.68
C PRO A 269 -2.22 25.64 -5.29
N LYS A 270 -1.32 26.02 -6.21
CA LYS A 270 -1.44 27.29 -6.93
C LYS A 270 -2.67 27.36 -7.83
#